data_f1e818af93502afd4b150893d3c01632
#
_entry.id   f1e818af93502afd4b150893d3c01632
#
_cell.length_a   1.000
_cell.length_b   1.000
_cell.length_c   1.000
_cell.angle_alpha   90.00
_cell.angle_beta   90.00
_cell.angle_gamma   90.00
#
_symmetry.space_group_name_H-M   'P 1'
#
loop_
_entity.id
_entity.type
_entity.pdbx_description
1 polymer ?
#
loop_
_entity_poly.entity_id
_entity_poly.type
_entity_poly.pdbx_seq_one_letter_code
_entity_poly.pdbx_strand_id
1 'polypeptide(L)'
;DLIAEIDATTQQNQVLNAQASLDQVIAQRAVQQATLRQAELEFARQQQMLAAEATSRQEYDAAEAQLKTARAQLQSYEAQIKGRETELGTARANLAYTRITAPMDGTVVAVVAEEGRTVNANQTAPTIVMLARLDVVTVNAEVSEADVVKIKAGMPVYFTTLGDPDRKYHATLRQINPAPASIANESSSSSSSSSSSSSSSAVYYNALFDVENPDGTL
;
A
#
# COMPACT_ATOMS: atom_id res chain seq x y z
N ASP A 1 5.37 13.14 7.25
CA ASP A 1 5.05 14.42 6.59
C ASP A 1 4.47 14.20 5.19
N LEU A 2 3.66 15.17 4.68
CA LEU A 2 3.11 15.14 3.33
C LEU A 2 4.21 15.54 2.33
N ILE A 3 4.41 14.73 1.29
CA ILE A 3 5.41 14.99 0.26
C ILE A 3 4.78 15.58 -1.00
N ALA A 4 3.68 14.98 -1.45
CA ALA A 4 2.98 15.41 -2.64
C ALA A 4 1.48 15.13 -2.53
N GLU A 5 0.68 15.91 -3.23
CA GLU A 5 -0.76 15.72 -3.37
C GLU A 5 -1.11 15.66 -4.86
N ILE A 6 -1.84 14.62 -5.24
CA ILE A 6 -2.35 14.44 -6.60
C ILE A 6 -3.77 14.97 -6.66
N ASP A 7 -4.24 15.47 -7.80
CA ASP A 7 -5.64 15.89 -7.98
C ASP A 7 -6.60 14.77 -7.57
N ALA A 8 -7.34 15.03 -6.51
CA ALA A 8 -8.21 14.05 -5.86
C ALA A 8 -9.70 14.22 -6.24
N THR A 9 -10.03 15.11 -7.17
CA THR A 9 -11.42 15.46 -7.51
C THR A 9 -12.24 14.23 -7.89
N THR A 10 -11.69 13.35 -8.72
CA THR A 10 -12.37 12.11 -9.15
C THR A 10 -12.57 11.15 -7.98
N GLN A 11 -11.57 10.96 -7.15
CA GLN A 11 -11.61 10.06 -5.99
C GLN A 11 -12.57 10.59 -4.91
N GLN A 12 -12.63 11.90 -4.71
CA GLN A 12 -13.61 12.51 -3.82
C GLN A 12 -15.05 12.26 -4.29
N ASN A 13 -15.30 12.44 -5.58
CA ASN A 13 -16.61 12.13 -6.17
C ASN A 13 -16.97 10.64 -6.04
N GLN A 14 -16.00 9.73 -6.19
CA GLN A 14 -16.22 8.30 -5.97
C GLN A 14 -16.60 8.01 -4.51
N VAL A 15 -15.97 8.65 -3.53
CA VAL A 15 -16.32 8.50 -2.10
C VAL A 15 -17.74 9.01 -1.86
N LEU A 16 -18.12 10.17 -2.41
CA LEU A 16 -19.47 10.72 -2.26
C LEU A 16 -20.53 9.80 -2.89
N ASN A 17 -20.27 9.25 -4.07
CA ASN A 17 -21.17 8.31 -4.75
C ASN A 17 -21.32 7.00 -3.95
N ALA A 18 -20.22 6.45 -3.43
CA ALA A 18 -20.26 5.25 -2.60
C ALA A 18 -21.01 5.50 -1.28
N GLN A 19 -20.83 6.68 -0.66
CA GLN A 19 -21.58 7.09 0.52
C GLN A 19 -23.07 7.18 0.24
N ALA A 20 -23.47 7.85 -0.84
CA ALA A 20 -24.88 7.98 -1.23
C ALA A 20 -25.52 6.60 -1.50
N SER A 21 -24.78 5.68 -2.13
CA SER A 21 -25.23 4.31 -2.35
C SER A 21 -25.44 3.53 -1.05
N LEU A 22 -24.55 3.71 -0.08
CA LEU A 22 -24.70 3.13 1.27
C LEU A 22 -25.93 3.69 1.98
N ASP A 23 -26.11 5.01 1.98
CA ASP A 23 -27.22 5.69 2.63
C ASP A 23 -28.57 5.25 2.03
N GLN A 24 -28.62 5.02 0.71
CA GLN A 24 -29.80 4.48 0.03
C GLN A 24 -30.18 3.07 0.57
N VAL A 25 -29.22 2.17 0.70
CA VAL A 25 -29.49 0.81 1.21
C VAL A 25 -29.88 0.84 2.69
N ILE A 26 -29.28 1.74 3.49
CA ILE A 26 -29.67 1.95 4.89
C ILE A 26 -31.13 2.40 4.98
N ALA A 27 -31.56 3.33 4.12
CA ALA A 27 -32.96 3.75 4.07
C ALA A 27 -33.89 2.60 3.68
N GLN A 28 -33.51 1.76 2.70
CA GLN A 28 -34.26 0.56 2.31
C GLN A 28 -34.37 -0.45 3.45
N ARG A 29 -33.27 -0.67 4.22
CA ARG A 29 -33.31 -1.50 5.42
C ARG A 29 -34.30 -0.97 6.44
N ALA A 30 -34.36 0.35 6.66
CA ALA A 30 -35.33 0.94 7.60
C ALA A 30 -36.78 0.67 7.20
N VAL A 31 -37.10 0.75 5.91
CA VAL A 31 -38.44 0.38 5.37
C VAL A 31 -38.71 -1.10 5.62
N GLN A 32 -37.75 -1.98 5.34
CA GLN A 32 -37.92 -3.41 5.55
C GLN A 32 -38.05 -3.77 7.05
N GLN A 33 -37.38 -3.02 7.93
CA GLN A 33 -37.53 -3.20 9.37
C GLN A 33 -38.96 -2.86 9.85
N ALA A 34 -39.60 -1.84 9.28
CA ALA A 34 -41.03 -1.54 9.53
C ALA A 34 -41.93 -2.66 9.04
N THR A 35 -41.68 -3.21 7.84
CA THR A 35 -42.42 -4.36 7.30
C THR A 35 -42.27 -5.59 8.20
N LEU A 36 -41.07 -5.87 8.68
CA LEU A 36 -40.85 -6.97 9.61
C LEU A 36 -41.65 -6.78 10.90
N ARG A 37 -41.62 -5.57 11.46
CA ARG A 37 -42.43 -5.28 12.66
C ARG A 37 -43.93 -5.48 12.45
N GLN A 38 -44.46 -5.10 11.28
CA GLN A 38 -45.84 -5.38 10.91
C GLN A 38 -46.13 -6.89 10.86
N ALA A 39 -45.23 -7.66 10.22
CA ALA A 39 -45.37 -9.13 10.13
C ALA A 39 -45.28 -9.79 11.53
N GLU A 40 -44.43 -9.28 12.43
CA GLU A 40 -44.36 -9.76 13.81
C GLU A 40 -45.64 -9.53 14.62
N LEU A 41 -46.25 -8.35 14.46
CA LEU A 41 -47.52 -8.03 15.12
C LEU A 41 -48.68 -8.88 14.58
N GLU A 42 -48.69 -9.10 13.27
CA GLU A 42 -49.71 -9.96 12.65
C GLU A 42 -49.57 -11.41 13.08
N PHE A 43 -48.36 -11.95 13.07
CA PHE A 43 -48.08 -13.29 13.55
C PHE A 43 -48.50 -13.47 15.01
N ALA A 44 -48.16 -12.51 15.90
CA ALA A 44 -48.53 -12.54 17.31
C ALA A 44 -50.05 -12.52 17.47
N ARG A 45 -50.80 -11.74 16.65
CA ARG A 45 -52.28 -11.72 16.65
C ARG A 45 -52.84 -13.07 16.23
N GLN A 46 -52.35 -13.66 15.14
CA GLN A 46 -52.81 -14.96 14.62
C GLN A 46 -52.52 -16.08 15.64
N GLN A 47 -51.37 -16.01 16.34
CA GLN A 47 -51.01 -16.94 17.40
C GLN A 47 -52.02 -16.90 18.57
N GLN A 48 -52.43 -15.69 18.98
CA GLN A 48 -53.44 -15.53 20.04
C GLN A 48 -54.83 -16.01 19.59
N MET A 49 -55.21 -15.71 18.35
CA MET A 49 -56.49 -16.17 17.80
C MET A 49 -56.55 -17.69 17.62
N LEU A 50 -55.44 -18.31 17.24
CA LEU A 50 -55.36 -19.78 17.11
C LEU A 50 -55.51 -20.44 18.51
N ALA A 51 -54.91 -19.87 19.56
CA ALA A 51 -55.05 -20.36 20.93
C ALA A 51 -56.50 -20.23 21.47
N ALA A 52 -57.26 -19.25 20.93
CA ALA A 52 -58.66 -19.04 21.23
C ALA A 52 -59.64 -19.78 20.25
N GLU A 53 -59.10 -20.65 19.37
CA GLU A 53 -59.85 -21.35 18.31
C GLU A 53 -60.62 -20.40 17.36
N ALA A 54 -60.19 -19.14 17.24
CA ALA A 54 -60.85 -18.08 16.47
C ALA A 54 -60.26 -17.85 15.07
N THR A 55 -59.24 -18.64 14.64
CA THR A 55 -58.62 -18.56 13.28
C THR A 55 -58.32 -19.97 12.75
N SER A 56 -58.16 -20.05 11.45
CA SER A 56 -57.76 -21.29 10.78
C SER A 56 -56.23 -21.53 10.89
N ARG A 57 -55.84 -22.80 10.86
CA ARG A 57 -54.40 -23.17 10.83
C ARG A 57 -53.71 -22.65 9.58
N GLN A 58 -54.43 -22.52 8.46
CA GLN A 58 -53.93 -21.96 7.22
C GLN A 58 -53.54 -20.49 7.36
N GLU A 59 -54.33 -19.68 8.07
CA GLU A 59 -54.02 -18.26 8.32
C GLU A 59 -52.82 -18.09 9.23
N TYR A 60 -52.68 -18.94 10.24
CA TYR A 60 -51.47 -18.96 11.10
C TYR A 60 -50.21 -19.31 10.30
N ASP A 61 -50.26 -20.39 9.48
CA ASP A 61 -49.12 -20.83 8.68
C ASP A 61 -48.73 -19.75 7.63
N ALA A 62 -49.72 -19.03 7.07
CA ALA A 62 -49.47 -17.91 6.18
C ALA A 62 -48.76 -16.73 6.86
N ALA A 63 -49.21 -16.38 8.09
CA ALA A 63 -48.56 -15.33 8.87
C ALA A 63 -47.11 -15.72 9.29
N GLU A 64 -46.88 -16.98 9.64
CA GLU A 64 -45.54 -17.50 9.94
C GLU A 64 -44.63 -17.43 8.70
N ALA A 65 -45.12 -17.82 7.52
CA ALA A 65 -44.37 -17.73 6.26
C ALA A 65 -44.00 -16.29 5.92
N GLN A 66 -44.96 -15.34 6.11
CA GLN A 66 -44.71 -13.91 5.88
C GLN A 66 -43.66 -13.35 6.83
N LEU A 67 -43.69 -13.73 8.12
CA LEU A 67 -42.66 -13.34 9.10
C LEU A 67 -41.27 -13.87 8.69
N LYS A 68 -41.18 -15.14 8.30
CA LYS A 68 -39.92 -15.75 7.82
C LYS A 68 -39.37 -15.02 6.61
N THR A 69 -40.27 -14.68 5.65
CA THR A 69 -39.88 -13.94 4.45
C THR A 69 -39.35 -12.53 4.78
N ALA A 70 -40.08 -11.80 5.65
CA ALA A 70 -39.65 -10.47 6.07
C ALA A 70 -38.29 -10.48 6.80
N ARG A 71 -38.03 -11.49 7.62
CA ARG A 71 -36.72 -11.69 8.27
C ARG A 71 -35.60 -11.96 7.26
N ALA A 72 -35.83 -12.85 6.31
CA ALA A 72 -34.86 -13.16 5.26
C ALA A 72 -34.54 -11.94 4.38
N GLN A 73 -35.54 -11.11 4.08
CA GLN A 73 -35.35 -9.86 3.36
C GLN A 73 -34.50 -8.86 4.16
N LEU A 74 -34.78 -8.70 5.46
CA LEU A 74 -33.94 -7.83 6.32
C LEU A 74 -32.48 -8.29 6.33
N GLN A 75 -32.23 -9.59 6.47
CA GLN A 75 -30.88 -10.17 6.41
C GLN A 75 -30.20 -9.91 5.05
N SER A 76 -30.96 -9.94 3.96
CA SER A 76 -30.44 -9.60 2.63
C SER A 76 -29.97 -8.14 2.56
N TYR A 77 -30.74 -7.19 3.11
CA TYR A 77 -30.33 -5.79 3.16
C TYR A 77 -29.11 -5.58 4.07
N GLU A 78 -29.00 -6.30 5.18
CA GLU A 78 -27.81 -6.25 6.04
C GLU A 78 -26.56 -6.73 5.30
N ALA A 79 -26.67 -7.78 4.48
CA ALA A 79 -25.58 -8.23 3.63
C ALA A 79 -25.22 -7.19 2.55
N GLN A 80 -26.22 -6.53 1.97
CA GLN A 80 -26.00 -5.46 0.99
C GLN A 80 -25.31 -4.24 1.62
N ILE A 81 -25.70 -3.84 2.84
CA ILE A 81 -25.02 -2.76 3.58
C ILE A 81 -23.54 -3.07 3.73
N LYS A 82 -23.20 -4.29 4.18
CA LYS A 82 -21.79 -4.70 4.32
C LYS A 82 -21.02 -4.66 2.99
N GLY A 83 -21.69 -5.01 1.88
CA GLY A 83 -21.12 -4.86 0.53
C GLY A 83 -20.81 -3.39 0.19
N ARG A 84 -21.77 -2.48 0.44
CA ARG A 84 -21.60 -1.04 0.19
C ARG A 84 -20.58 -0.38 1.12
N GLU A 85 -20.47 -0.83 2.37
CA GLU A 85 -19.42 -0.40 3.30
C GLU A 85 -18.02 -0.76 2.77
N THR A 86 -17.88 -1.94 2.17
CA THR A 86 -16.63 -2.37 1.55
C THR A 86 -16.29 -1.50 0.33
N GLU A 87 -17.27 -1.19 -0.53
CA GLU A 87 -17.09 -0.28 -1.67
C GLU A 87 -16.67 1.12 -1.21
N LEU A 88 -17.32 1.66 -0.16
CA LEU A 88 -16.94 2.93 0.45
C LEU A 88 -15.51 2.88 1.03
N GLY A 89 -15.16 1.78 1.68
CA GLY A 89 -13.80 1.55 2.19
C GLY A 89 -12.75 1.60 1.08
N THR A 90 -13.04 0.95 -0.05
CA THR A 90 -12.16 0.97 -1.24
C THR A 90 -12.03 2.37 -1.83
N ALA A 91 -13.15 3.11 -1.95
CA ALA A 91 -13.13 4.47 -2.47
C ALA A 91 -12.32 5.41 -1.55
N ARG A 92 -12.44 5.26 -0.22
CA ARG A 92 -11.64 6.01 0.76
C ARG A 92 -10.15 5.68 0.69
N ALA A 93 -9.80 4.40 0.51
CA ALA A 93 -8.41 3.98 0.33
C ALA A 93 -7.81 4.60 -0.95
N ASN A 94 -8.56 4.60 -2.07
CA ASN A 94 -8.13 5.24 -3.30
C ASN A 94 -7.95 6.76 -3.13
N LEU A 95 -8.80 7.42 -2.35
CA LEU A 95 -8.62 8.82 -2.00
C LEU A 95 -7.38 9.04 -1.12
N ALA A 96 -7.10 8.14 -0.19
CA ALA A 96 -5.89 8.25 0.63
C ALA A 96 -4.60 8.13 -0.19
N TYR A 97 -4.59 7.35 -1.27
CA TYR A 97 -3.43 7.22 -2.17
C TYR A 97 -3.14 8.48 -2.99
N THR A 98 -4.06 9.46 -3.05
CA THR A 98 -3.76 10.76 -3.67
C THR A 98 -2.86 11.64 -2.81
N ARG A 99 -2.73 11.33 -1.52
CA ARG A 99 -1.83 12.00 -0.58
C ARG A 99 -0.62 11.13 -0.32
N ILE A 100 0.50 11.52 -0.88
CA ILE A 100 1.76 10.78 -0.77
C ILE A 100 2.50 11.31 0.45
N THR A 101 2.61 10.44 1.46
CA THR A 101 3.32 10.74 2.72
C THR A 101 4.68 10.05 2.75
N ALA A 102 5.62 10.61 3.52
CA ALA A 102 6.92 10.02 3.71
C ALA A 102 6.80 8.66 4.42
N PRO A 103 7.38 7.58 3.86
CA PRO A 103 7.37 6.25 4.49
C PRO A 103 8.34 6.13 5.67
N MET A 104 9.29 7.06 5.77
CA MET A 104 10.32 7.09 6.82
C MET A 104 10.75 8.52 7.12
N ASP A 105 11.37 8.71 8.26
CA ASP A 105 12.04 9.96 8.60
C ASP A 105 13.34 10.10 7.80
N GLY A 106 13.60 11.30 7.27
CA GLY A 106 14.78 11.55 6.44
C GLY A 106 14.74 12.91 5.78
N THR A 107 15.76 13.18 4.99
CA THR A 107 15.90 14.41 4.22
C THR A 107 15.56 14.15 2.74
N VAL A 108 14.86 15.08 2.10
CA VAL A 108 14.64 15.04 0.65
C VAL A 108 15.96 15.36 -0.06
N VAL A 109 16.50 14.37 -0.77
CA VAL A 109 17.76 14.51 -1.50
C VAL A 109 17.53 15.07 -2.90
N ALA A 110 16.45 14.63 -3.55
CA ALA A 110 16.11 15.10 -4.88
C ALA A 110 14.58 15.11 -5.07
N VAL A 111 14.10 16.16 -5.73
CA VAL A 111 12.73 16.26 -6.24
C VAL A 111 12.78 15.94 -7.73
N VAL A 112 12.16 14.82 -8.14
CA VAL A 112 12.18 14.32 -9.52
C VAL A 112 10.98 14.81 -10.31
N ALA A 113 9.82 14.90 -9.66
CA ALA A 113 8.58 15.37 -10.26
C ALA A 113 8.32 16.83 -9.85
N GLU A 114 8.22 17.71 -10.82
CA GLU A 114 7.86 19.12 -10.62
C GLU A 114 6.34 19.29 -10.45
N GLU A 115 5.93 20.36 -9.79
CA GLU A 115 4.53 20.75 -9.65
C GLU A 115 3.88 20.97 -11.02
N GLY A 116 2.64 20.49 -11.19
CA GLY A 116 1.90 20.57 -12.45
C GLY A 116 2.24 19.50 -13.47
N ARG A 117 3.18 18.59 -13.17
CA ARG A 117 3.51 17.49 -14.07
C ARG A 117 2.49 16.36 -13.97
N THR A 118 2.01 15.89 -15.12
CA THR A 118 1.17 14.68 -15.19
C THR A 118 1.98 13.43 -14.88
N VAL A 119 1.52 12.65 -13.91
CA VAL A 119 2.15 11.40 -13.48
C VAL A 119 1.31 10.23 -13.97
N ASN A 120 1.90 9.34 -14.78
CA ASN A 120 1.23 8.15 -15.29
C ASN A 120 1.84 6.88 -14.68
N ALA A 121 1.07 6.20 -13.84
CA ALA A 121 1.49 4.98 -13.15
C ALA A 121 1.16 3.67 -13.92
N ASN A 122 0.57 3.76 -15.11
CA ASN A 122 0.12 2.57 -15.86
C ASN A 122 1.26 1.75 -16.48
N GLN A 123 2.40 2.36 -16.74
CA GLN A 123 3.55 1.69 -17.37
C GLN A 123 4.69 1.44 -16.38
N THR A 124 5.08 2.45 -15.63
CA THR A 124 6.12 2.36 -14.60
C THR A 124 5.74 3.27 -13.43
N ALA A 125 6.01 2.83 -12.20
CA ALA A 125 5.80 3.67 -11.03
C ALA A 125 6.75 4.88 -11.10
N PRO A 126 6.25 6.12 -11.24
CA PRO A 126 7.11 7.28 -11.33
C PRO A 126 7.72 7.62 -9.97
N THR A 127 8.99 7.98 -9.98
CA THR A 127 9.66 8.51 -8.79
C THR A 127 9.28 9.97 -8.62
N ILE A 128 8.74 10.34 -7.48
CA ILE A 128 8.33 11.73 -7.16
C ILE A 128 9.46 12.43 -6.43
N VAL A 129 9.94 11.86 -5.32
CA VAL A 129 11.06 12.37 -4.54
C VAL A 129 11.98 11.24 -4.11
N MET A 130 13.23 11.56 -3.84
CA MET A 130 14.18 10.65 -3.20
C MET A 130 14.40 11.11 -1.77
N LEU A 131 14.11 10.21 -0.81
CA LEU A 131 14.34 10.40 0.61
C LEU A 131 15.56 9.57 1.03
N ALA A 132 16.44 10.17 1.81
CA ALA A 132 17.56 9.45 2.41
C ALA A 132 17.76 9.87 3.89
N ARG A 133 18.27 8.95 4.69
CA ARG A 133 18.83 9.28 6.01
C ARG A 133 20.31 9.59 5.83
N LEU A 134 20.68 10.78 6.22
CA LEU A 134 22.05 11.28 6.08
C LEU A 134 22.93 11.00 7.30
N ASP A 135 22.34 10.47 8.39
CA ASP A 135 23.06 10.14 9.63
C ASP A 135 24.12 9.05 9.43
N VAL A 136 23.84 8.11 8.53
CA VAL A 136 24.74 7.01 8.17
C VAL A 136 24.83 6.90 6.67
N VAL A 137 26.05 6.97 6.16
CA VAL A 137 26.34 6.83 4.73
C VAL A 137 26.97 5.47 4.49
N THR A 138 26.41 4.71 3.54
CA THR A 138 27.01 3.45 3.11
C THR A 138 27.94 3.72 1.93
N VAL A 139 29.22 3.44 2.12
CA VAL A 139 30.24 3.52 1.07
C VAL A 139 30.33 2.19 0.34
N ASN A 140 30.29 2.24 -0.97
CA ASN A 140 30.44 1.08 -1.85
C ASN A 140 31.85 1.15 -2.50
N ALA A 141 32.75 0.30 -2.05
CA ALA A 141 34.10 0.22 -2.59
C ALA A 141 34.19 -0.96 -3.59
N GLU A 142 34.72 -0.71 -4.76
CA GLU A 142 34.99 -1.73 -5.75
C GLU A 142 36.34 -2.41 -5.47
N VAL A 143 36.29 -3.72 -5.27
CA VAL A 143 37.45 -4.56 -4.97
C VAL A 143 37.68 -5.54 -6.11
N SER A 144 38.95 -5.67 -6.54
CA SER A 144 39.31 -6.61 -7.61
C SER A 144 39.09 -8.08 -7.14
N GLU A 145 38.80 -8.98 -8.07
CA GLU A 145 38.66 -10.41 -7.80
C GLU A 145 39.93 -11.01 -7.12
N ALA A 146 41.08 -10.51 -7.48
CA ALA A 146 42.37 -10.99 -6.89
C ALA A 146 42.52 -10.64 -5.41
N ASP A 147 41.90 -9.58 -4.94
CA ASP A 147 42.02 -9.10 -3.56
C ASP A 147 40.82 -9.47 -2.68
N VAL A 148 39.63 -9.76 -3.27
CA VAL A 148 38.42 -10.09 -2.52
C VAL A 148 38.62 -11.29 -1.59
N VAL A 149 39.43 -12.27 -1.97
CA VAL A 149 39.72 -13.48 -1.17
C VAL A 149 40.43 -13.13 0.15
N LYS A 150 41.19 -12.02 0.21
CA LYS A 150 41.96 -11.57 1.39
C LYS A 150 41.10 -10.78 2.36
N ILE A 151 39.96 -10.26 1.93
CA ILE A 151 39.11 -9.37 2.71
C ILE A 151 38.01 -10.17 3.41
N LYS A 152 37.71 -9.79 4.66
CA LYS A 152 36.69 -10.44 5.48
C LYS A 152 35.80 -9.38 6.15
N ALA A 153 34.52 -9.69 6.32
CA ALA A 153 33.65 -8.85 7.12
C ALA A 153 34.23 -8.60 8.52
N GLY A 154 34.06 -7.39 9.02
CA GLY A 154 34.64 -6.95 10.31
C GLY A 154 36.03 -6.38 10.24
N MET A 155 36.71 -6.36 9.08
CA MET A 155 38.00 -5.72 8.93
C MET A 155 37.92 -4.19 9.06
N PRO A 156 38.84 -3.53 9.74
CA PRO A 156 38.88 -2.06 9.79
C PRO A 156 39.26 -1.51 8.41
N VAL A 157 38.52 -0.50 7.96
CA VAL A 157 38.79 0.24 6.74
C VAL A 157 38.89 1.72 7.01
N TYR A 158 39.61 2.45 6.19
CA TYR A 158 39.59 3.90 6.18
C TYR A 158 39.56 4.42 4.75
N PHE A 159 38.94 5.58 4.57
CA PHE A 159 38.92 6.27 3.29
C PHE A 159 39.11 7.78 3.52
N THR A 160 39.41 8.48 2.46
CA THR A 160 39.51 9.95 2.43
C THR A 160 38.60 10.44 1.28
N THR A 161 38.10 11.65 1.43
CA THR A 161 37.32 12.30 0.35
C THR A 161 38.25 13.14 -0.52
N LEU A 162 37.88 13.34 -1.77
CA LEU A 162 38.61 14.22 -2.70
C LEU A 162 38.65 15.68 -2.20
N GLY A 163 37.64 16.11 -1.44
CA GLY A 163 37.52 17.45 -0.89
C GLY A 163 38.41 17.69 0.36
N ASP A 164 38.72 16.61 1.10
CA ASP A 164 39.56 16.67 2.29
C ASP A 164 40.45 15.41 2.38
N PRO A 165 41.58 15.40 1.69
CA PRO A 165 42.47 14.24 1.65
C PRO A 165 43.20 13.97 2.98
N ASP A 166 43.28 14.95 3.88
CA ASP A 166 43.95 14.82 5.16
C ASP A 166 43.07 14.18 6.23
N ARG A 167 41.75 14.26 6.08
CA ARG A 167 40.77 13.67 6.99
C ARG A 167 40.52 12.21 6.67
N LYS A 168 40.86 11.31 7.59
CA LYS A 168 40.62 9.88 7.48
C LYS A 168 39.32 9.50 8.19
N TYR A 169 38.39 8.91 7.44
CA TYR A 169 37.18 8.33 8.00
C TYR A 169 37.41 6.85 8.27
N HIS A 170 37.23 6.42 9.50
CA HIS A 170 37.41 5.03 9.92
C HIS A 170 36.06 4.33 9.98
N ALA A 171 36.01 3.12 9.45
CA ALA A 171 34.81 2.29 9.44
C ALA A 171 35.16 0.80 9.57
N THR A 172 34.18 -0.03 9.71
CA THR A 172 34.32 -1.48 9.67
C THR A 172 33.55 -2.05 8.47
N LEU A 173 34.19 -2.97 7.77
CA LEU A 173 33.61 -3.63 6.64
C LEU A 173 32.42 -4.46 7.11
N ARG A 174 31.19 -4.08 6.62
CA ARG A 174 29.97 -4.79 6.96
C ARG A 174 29.82 -6.08 6.17
N GLN A 175 29.99 -6.00 4.86
CA GLN A 175 29.70 -7.10 3.96
C GLN A 175 30.45 -6.91 2.63
N ILE A 176 30.78 -8.06 2.02
CA ILE A 176 31.20 -8.14 0.63
C ILE A 176 30.11 -8.84 -0.15
N ASN A 177 29.66 -8.25 -1.26
CA ASN A 177 28.68 -8.89 -2.12
C ASN A 177 29.32 -10.12 -2.79
N PRO A 178 28.69 -11.32 -2.70
CA PRO A 178 29.27 -12.53 -3.26
C PRO A 178 29.19 -12.59 -4.79
N ALA A 179 28.46 -11.64 -5.41
CA ALA A 179 28.33 -11.53 -6.86
C ALA A 179 29.03 -10.27 -7.35
N PRO A 180 29.71 -10.30 -8.52
CA PRO A 180 30.31 -9.14 -9.12
C PRO A 180 29.26 -8.10 -9.55
N ALA A 181 29.66 -6.84 -9.57
CA ALA A 181 28.78 -5.72 -9.92
C ALA A 181 28.16 -5.83 -11.32
N SER A 182 28.82 -6.52 -12.26
CA SER A 182 28.34 -6.75 -13.62
C SER A 182 26.99 -7.50 -13.66
N ILE A 183 26.77 -8.47 -12.78
CA ILE A 183 25.52 -9.28 -12.76
C ILE A 183 24.31 -8.41 -12.38
N ALA A 184 24.47 -7.44 -11.48
CA ALA A 184 23.38 -6.55 -11.08
C ALA A 184 22.93 -5.63 -12.25
N ASN A 185 23.84 -5.30 -13.15
CA ASN A 185 23.56 -4.43 -14.29
C ASN A 185 22.94 -5.19 -15.48
N GLU A 186 23.21 -6.49 -15.64
CA GLU A 186 22.61 -7.30 -16.70
C GLU A 186 21.11 -7.53 -16.49
N SER A 187 20.64 -7.60 -15.26
CA SER A 187 19.21 -7.76 -14.95
C SER A 187 18.35 -6.54 -15.26
N SER A 188 18.96 -5.34 -15.43
CA SER A 188 18.25 -4.10 -15.76
C SER A 188 18.24 -3.75 -17.24
N SER A 189 19.03 -4.44 -18.08
CA SER A 189 19.24 -4.13 -19.51
C SER A 189 18.60 -5.09 -20.51
N SER A 190 17.59 -5.87 -20.12
CA SER A 190 16.94 -6.87 -20.99
C SER A 190 16.09 -6.31 -22.15
N SER A 191 16.31 -5.07 -22.64
CA SER A 191 15.55 -4.49 -23.75
C SER A 191 16.36 -3.71 -24.80
N SER A 192 17.67 -3.93 -24.92
CA SER A 192 18.38 -3.41 -26.09
C SER A 192 19.50 -4.35 -26.54
N SER A 193 19.18 -5.15 -27.55
CA SER A 193 20.15 -5.91 -28.33
C SER A 193 21.10 -4.95 -29.06
N SER A 194 22.30 -4.76 -28.56
CA SER A 194 23.37 -4.20 -29.35
C SER A 194 24.71 -4.83 -28.95
N SER A 195 25.22 -5.66 -29.87
CA SER A 195 26.62 -6.01 -30.14
C SER A 195 27.57 -5.95 -28.93
N SER A 196 27.79 -7.09 -28.33
CA SER A 196 28.88 -7.39 -27.42
C SER A 196 30.22 -7.30 -28.10
N SER A 197 30.95 -6.19 -27.96
CA SER A 197 32.39 -6.22 -27.98
C SER A 197 32.84 -6.85 -26.67
N SER A 198 33.36 -8.05 -26.72
CA SER A 198 34.03 -8.74 -25.62
C SER A 198 35.33 -8.03 -25.25
N SER A 199 35.26 -6.89 -24.59
CA SER A 199 36.37 -6.38 -23.81
C SER A 199 36.36 -7.19 -22.49
N SER A 200 37.47 -7.84 -22.16
CA SER A 200 37.71 -8.46 -20.86
C SER A 200 37.69 -7.37 -19.78
N SER A 201 36.47 -7.03 -19.33
CA SER A 201 36.32 -6.09 -18.22
C SER A 201 36.77 -6.78 -16.96
N ALA A 202 37.66 -6.14 -16.20
CA ALA A 202 38.08 -6.63 -14.91
C ALA A 202 36.84 -6.83 -14.03
N VAL A 203 36.79 -7.97 -13.31
CA VAL A 203 35.68 -8.31 -12.44
C VAL A 203 35.91 -7.62 -11.09
N TYR A 204 34.92 -6.81 -10.68
CA TYR A 204 34.93 -6.11 -9.40
C TYR A 204 33.80 -6.60 -8.51
N TYR A 205 34.10 -6.71 -7.22
CA TYR A 205 33.14 -7.04 -6.18
C TYR A 205 32.88 -5.82 -5.30
N ASN A 206 31.64 -5.63 -4.88
CA ASN A 206 31.25 -4.51 -4.04
C ASN A 206 31.45 -4.85 -2.55
N ALA A 207 32.29 -4.07 -1.90
CA ALA A 207 32.51 -4.11 -0.45
C ALA A 207 31.77 -2.92 0.19
N LEU A 208 30.84 -3.23 1.10
CA LEU A 208 29.97 -2.25 1.74
C LEU A 208 30.41 -2.01 3.17
N PHE A 209 30.56 -0.74 3.54
CA PHE A 209 30.80 -0.34 4.91
C PHE A 209 30.02 0.94 5.26
N ASP A 210 29.55 1.01 6.48
CA ASP A 210 28.73 2.11 6.97
C ASP A 210 29.59 3.07 7.77
N VAL A 211 29.39 4.36 7.54
CA VAL A 211 30.11 5.45 8.17
C VAL A 211 29.10 6.40 8.82
N GLU A 212 29.26 6.68 10.08
CA GLU A 212 28.48 7.70 10.77
C GLU A 212 28.84 9.08 10.23
N ASN A 213 27.83 9.89 9.93
CA ASN A 213 27.98 11.23 9.38
C ASN A 213 27.31 12.28 10.28
N PRO A 214 27.81 12.49 11.52
CA PRO A 214 27.19 13.44 12.45
C PRO A 214 27.24 14.88 11.96
N ASP A 215 28.26 15.23 11.15
CA ASP A 215 28.50 16.57 10.67
C ASP A 215 27.79 16.88 9.34
N GLY A 216 27.16 15.89 8.69
CA GLY A 216 26.55 16.06 7.39
C GLY A 216 27.51 16.46 6.25
N THR A 217 28.79 16.12 6.39
CA THR A 217 29.87 16.49 5.43
C THR A 217 30.12 15.45 4.36
N LEU A 218 29.55 14.25 4.48
CA LEU A 218 29.61 13.14 3.53
C LEU A 218 28.39 13.09 2.62
#